data_973aebe8d8bc6d75ac68f11529cea624
#
_entry.id   973aebe8d8bc6d75ac68f11529cea624
#
_cell.length_a   1.000
_cell.length_b   1.000
_cell.length_c   1.000
_cell.angle_alpha   90.00
_cell.angle_beta   90.00
_cell.angle_gamma   90.00
#
_symmetry.space_group_name_H-M   'P 1'
#
loop_
_entity.id
_entity.type
_entity.pdbx_description
1 polymer ?
#
loop_
_entity_poly.entity_id
_entity_poly.type
_entity_poly.pdbx_seq_one_letter_code
_entity_poly.pdbx_strand_id
1 'polypeptide(L)'
;MADDRPDPDRLLAQVQAEEARARRGRLRVFFGASAGVGKTYAMLEAARAARAAGTDIVVGYVEPHGRRETERMLETLESLPLQAVRYRGMVRQEFNLDAALQRHPGILLVDELAHSNLVDGEPPPRHAKRWQDIAELCDAGI
;
A
#
# COMPACT_ATOMS: atom_id res chain seq x y z
N MET A 1 -21.45 28.26 39.24
CA MET A 1 -21.43 28.13 37.77
C MET A 1 -20.20 27.35 37.40
N ALA A 2 -20.37 26.22 36.78
CA ALA A 2 -19.23 25.53 36.17
C ALA A 2 -18.70 26.38 35.04
N ASP A 3 -17.40 26.59 35.02
CA ASP A 3 -16.73 27.30 33.93
C ASP A 3 -16.85 26.40 32.67
N ASP A 4 -17.76 26.74 31.78
CA ASP A 4 -18.06 25.99 30.56
C ASP A 4 -17.05 26.31 29.44
N ARG A 5 -15.84 26.71 29.81
CA ARG A 5 -14.76 26.90 28.85
C ARG A 5 -14.19 25.56 28.46
N PRO A 6 -14.06 25.31 27.15
CA PRO A 6 -13.41 24.10 26.66
C PRO A 6 -11.99 24.02 27.24
N ASP A 7 -11.62 22.84 27.72
CA ASP A 7 -10.27 22.56 28.16
C ASP A 7 -9.28 22.75 26.98
N PRO A 8 -8.31 23.67 27.09
CA PRO A 8 -7.36 23.91 26.00
C PRO A 8 -6.56 22.68 25.57
N ASP A 9 -6.19 21.84 26.53
CA ASP A 9 -5.43 20.61 26.22
C ASP A 9 -6.27 19.61 25.43
N ARG A 10 -7.55 19.54 25.76
CA ARG A 10 -8.50 18.67 25.05
C ARG A 10 -8.76 19.17 23.62
N LEU A 11 -8.89 20.49 23.44
CA LEU A 11 -9.02 21.08 22.11
C LEU A 11 -7.77 20.86 21.27
N LEU A 12 -6.59 21.05 21.85
CA LEU A 12 -5.33 20.80 21.15
C LEU A 12 -5.20 19.34 20.73
N ALA A 13 -5.56 18.40 21.61
CA ALA A 13 -5.58 16.96 21.27
C ALA A 13 -6.54 16.65 20.13
N GLN A 14 -7.72 17.28 20.08
CA GLN A 14 -8.68 17.11 18.98
C GLN A 14 -8.12 17.64 17.66
N VAL A 15 -7.52 18.84 17.64
CA VAL A 15 -6.93 19.43 16.45
C VAL A 15 -5.78 18.57 15.93
N GLN A 16 -4.92 18.08 16.81
CA GLN A 16 -3.82 17.19 16.44
C GLN A 16 -4.34 15.86 15.86
N ALA A 17 -5.40 15.30 16.43
CA ALA A 17 -6.03 14.08 15.91
C ALA A 17 -6.66 14.29 14.53
N GLU A 18 -7.31 15.44 14.30
CA GLU A 18 -7.87 15.80 13.01
C GLU A 18 -6.79 16.03 11.94
N GLU A 19 -5.71 16.70 12.30
CA GLU A 19 -4.56 16.88 11.41
C GLU A 19 -3.90 15.54 11.05
N ALA A 20 -3.75 14.64 12.01
CA ALA A 20 -3.21 13.31 11.77
C ALA A 20 -4.11 12.51 10.81
N ARG A 21 -5.43 12.60 10.96
CA ARG A 21 -6.39 11.97 10.03
C ARG A 21 -6.33 12.57 8.64
N ALA A 22 -6.17 13.89 8.53
CA ALA A 22 -6.06 14.57 7.24
C ALA A 22 -4.78 14.21 6.48
N ARG A 23 -3.69 13.91 7.20
CA ARG A 23 -2.40 13.48 6.63
C ARG A 23 -2.36 11.99 6.30
N ARG A 24 -3.28 11.21 6.81
CA ARG A 24 -3.31 9.77 6.58
C ARG A 24 -3.66 9.47 5.13
N GLY A 25 -2.96 8.50 4.54
CA GLY A 25 -3.26 7.96 3.22
C GLY A 25 -4.64 7.29 3.18
N ARG A 26 -5.19 7.19 1.99
CA ARG A 26 -6.51 6.57 1.76
C ARG A 26 -6.34 5.23 1.08
N LEU A 27 -6.92 4.20 1.65
CA LEU A 27 -6.98 2.88 1.05
C LEU A 27 -8.16 2.81 0.08
N ARG A 28 -7.87 2.43 -1.17
CA ARG A 28 -8.89 2.07 -2.16
C ARG A 28 -8.73 0.60 -2.51
N VAL A 29 -9.78 -0.19 -2.33
CA VAL A 29 -9.76 -1.62 -2.59
C VAL A 29 -10.52 -1.93 -3.88
N PHE A 30 -9.85 -2.64 -4.80
CA PHE A 30 -10.47 -3.24 -5.98
C PHE A 30 -10.87 -4.66 -5.63
N PHE A 31 -12.14 -4.93 -5.67
CA PHE A 31 -12.73 -6.18 -5.21
C PHE A 31 -13.31 -6.98 -6.37
N GLY A 32 -13.08 -8.29 -6.34
CA GLY A 32 -13.63 -9.23 -7.32
C GLY A 32 -14.10 -10.52 -6.65
N ALA A 33 -15.18 -11.10 -7.15
CA ALA A 33 -15.80 -12.30 -6.58
C ALA A 33 -14.94 -13.56 -6.72
N SER A 34 -14.03 -13.60 -7.70
CA SER A 34 -13.12 -14.71 -7.93
C SER A 34 -11.83 -14.25 -8.61
N ALA A 35 -10.78 -15.08 -8.55
CA ALA A 35 -9.57 -14.85 -9.32
C ALA A 35 -9.89 -14.79 -10.81
N GLY A 36 -9.33 -13.82 -11.52
CA GLY A 36 -9.50 -13.69 -12.96
C GLY A 36 -10.67 -12.83 -13.43
N VAL A 37 -11.40 -12.15 -12.54
CA VAL A 37 -12.48 -11.21 -12.91
C VAL A 37 -11.99 -9.83 -13.33
N GLY A 38 -10.70 -9.64 -13.59
CA GLY A 38 -10.15 -8.38 -14.09
C GLY A 38 -9.93 -7.29 -13.03
N LYS A 39 -9.95 -7.62 -11.75
CA LYS A 39 -9.69 -6.63 -10.68
C LYS A 39 -8.31 -5.97 -10.79
N THR A 40 -7.28 -6.74 -11.10
CA THR A 40 -5.91 -6.23 -11.30
C THR A 40 -5.85 -5.32 -12.52
N TYR A 41 -6.49 -5.71 -13.61
CA TYR A 41 -6.58 -4.89 -14.82
C TYR A 41 -7.27 -3.55 -14.54
N ALA A 42 -8.42 -3.57 -13.85
CA ALA A 42 -9.15 -2.35 -13.48
C ALA A 42 -8.31 -1.42 -12.58
N MET A 43 -7.56 -1.98 -11.64
CA MET A 43 -6.64 -1.22 -10.80
C MET A 43 -5.54 -0.55 -11.63
N LEU A 44 -4.95 -1.26 -12.57
CA LEU A 44 -3.90 -0.74 -13.44
C LEU A 44 -4.42 0.31 -14.43
N GLU A 45 -5.64 0.14 -14.96
CA GLU A 45 -6.28 1.18 -15.78
C GLU A 45 -6.48 2.48 -15.00
N ALA A 46 -7.01 2.39 -13.78
CA ALA A 46 -7.18 3.53 -12.90
C ALA A 46 -5.83 4.21 -12.58
N ALA A 47 -4.79 3.43 -12.36
CA ALA A 47 -3.44 3.91 -12.12
C ALA A 47 -2.87 4.66 -13.34
N ARG A 48 -3.04 4.13 -14.53
CA ARG A 48 -2.59 4.79 -15.77
C ARG A 48 -3.30 6.13 -16.00
N ALA A 49 -4.61 6.16 -15.77
CA ALA A 49 -5.39 7.39 -15.87
C ALA A 49 -4.92 8.45 -14.87
N ALA A 50 -4.67 8.06 -13.62
CA ALA A 50 -4.15 8.95 -12.59
C ALA A 50 -2.73 9.46 -12.93
N ARG A 51 -1.87 8.61 -13.48
CA ARG A 51 -0.54 9.00 -13.95
C ARG A 51 -0.63 10.01 -15.09
N ALA A 52 -1.51 9.79 -16.05
CA ALA A 52 -1.75 10.73 -17.15
C ALA A 52 -2.23 12.10 -16.63
N ALA A 53 -2.93 12.13 -15.50
CA ALA A 53 -3.33 13.35 -14.81
C ALA A 53 -2.23 14.00 -13.95
N GLY A 54 -1.02 13.44 -13.93
CA GLY A 54 0.14 13.97 -13.22
C GLY A 54 0.35 13.44 -11.80
N THR A 55 -0.38 12.41 -11.39
CA THR A 55 -0.20 11.79 -10.07
C THR A 55 1.07 10.91 -10.05
N ASP A 56 1.82 11.00 -8.97
CA ASP A 56 2.99 10.15 -8.71
C ASP A 56 2.55 8.74 -8.30
N ILE A 57 2.67 7.79 -9.21
CA ILE A 57 2.20 6.41 -9.03
C ILE A 57 3.37 5.45 -9.10
N VAL A 58 3.41 4.53 -8.15
CA VAL A 58 4.43 3.48 -8.07
C VAL A 58 3.76 2.13 -7.82
N VAL A 59 4.26 1.10 -8.49
CA VAL A 59 3.87 -0.29 -8.24
C VAL A 59 4.72 -0.85 -7.11
N GLY A 60 4.09 -1.20 -6.01
CA GLY A 60 4.75 -1.87 -4.88
C GLY A 60 4.80 -3.38 -5.07
N TYR A 61 3.66 -3.99 -5.32
CA TYR A 61 3.52 -5.41 -5.59
C TYR A 61 2.27 -5.66 -6.42
N VAL A 62 2.41 -6.18 -7.62
CA VAL A 62 1.30 -6.60 -8.46
C VAL A 62 1.64 -7.94 -9.10
N GLU A 63 0.73 -8.89 -8.98
CA GLU A 63 0.86 -10.22 -9.56
C GLU A 63 0.09 -10.30 -10.88
N PRO A 64 0.76 -10.40 -12.04
CA PRO A 64 0.10 -10.43 -13.34
C PRO A 64 -0.57 -11.77 -13.67
N HIS A 65 -0.28 -12.85 -12.93
CA HIS A 65 -0.81 -14.18 -13.16
C HIS A 65 -0.63 -14.69 -14.61
N GLY A 66 0.50 -14.37 -15.24
CA GLY A 66 0.81 -14.78 -16.62
C GLY A 66 0.00 -14.07 -17.71
N ARG A 67 -0.72 -13.02 -17.38
CA ARG A 67 -1.51 -12.25 -18.36
C ARG A 67 -0.66 -11.19 -19.03
N ARG A 68 -0.45 -11.34 -20.33
CA ARG A 68 0.38 -10.42 -21.13
C ARG A 68 -0.10 -8.97 -21.10
N GLU A 69 -1.41 -8.75 -21.10
CA GLU A 69 -1.99 -7.40 -21.04
C GLU A 69 -1.64 -6.71 -19.74
N THR A 70 -1.75 -7.43 -18.63
CA THR A 70 -1.37 -6.94 -17.30
C THR A 70 0.13 -6.64 -17.23
N GLU A 71 0.96 -7.53 -17.74
CA GLU A 71 2.42 -7.34 -17.80
C GLU A 71 2.79 -6.09 -18.60
N ARG A 72 2.17 -5.87 -19.76
CA ARG A 72 2.40 -4.67 -20.57
C ARG A 72 2.00 -3.39 -19.85
N MET A 73 0.91 -3.41 -19.11
CA MET A 73 0.49 -2.24 -18.32
C MET A 73 1.49 -1.95 -17.20
N LEU A 74 2.03 -2.97 -16.53
CA LEU A 74 3.04 -2.83 -15.49
C LEU A 74 4.33 -2.22 -16.03
N GLU A 75 4.75 -2.56 -17.24
CA GLU A 75 5.95 -2.01 -17.87
C GLU A 75 5.89 -0.49 -18.05
N THR A 76 4.71 0.09 -18.12
CA THR A 76 4.51 1.55 -18.27
C THR A 76 4.59 2.31 -16.95
N LEU A 77 4.63 1.64 -15.83
CA LEU A 77 4.62 2.23 -14.49
C LEU A 77 5.96 2.00 -13.78
N GLU A 78 6.37 2.96 -12.93
CA GLU A 78 7.51 2.76 -12.04
C GLU A 78 7.17 1.66 -11.04
N SER A 79 8.11 0.74 -10.82
CA SER A 79 7.98 -0.36 -9.86
C SER A 79 9.09 -0.30 -8.82
N LEU A 80 8.74 -0.57 -7.57
CA LEU A 80 9.72 -0.75 -6.51
C LEU A 80 10.44 -2.10 -6.67
N PRO A 81 11.71 -2.18 -6.23
CA PRO A 81 12.36 -3.46 -6.11
C PRO A 81 11.63 -4.33 -5.09
N LEU A 82 11.43 -5.60 -5.39
CA LEU A 82 10.90 -6.57 -4.45
C LEU A 82 11.95 -6.96 -3.43
N GLN A 83 11.51 -7.40 -2.26
CA GLN A 83 12.38 -7.92 -1.21
C GLN A 83 12.61 -9.41 -1.43
N ALA A 84 13.87 -9.80 -1.66
CA ALA A 84 14.22 -11.21 -1.69
C ALA A 84 14.23 -11.78 -0.27
N VAL A 85 13.46 -12.81 -0.02
CA VAL A 85 13.33 -13.46 1.28
C VAL A 85 13.66 -14.94 1.13
N ARG A 86 14.62 -15.41 1.90
CA ARG A 86 14.93 -16.84 1.99
C ARG A 86 13.92 -17.52 2.92
N TYR A 87 13.21 -18.50 2.40
CA TYR A 87 12.17 -19.20 3.12
C TYR A 87 12.16 -20.67 2.73
N ARG A 88 12.34 -21.56 3.72
CA ARG A 88 12.36 -23.02 3.53
C ARG A 88 13.23 -23.48 2.37
N GLY A 89 14.45 -22.97 2.29
CA GLY A 89 15.43 -23.30 1.26
C GLY A 89 15.16 -22.69 -0.12
N MET A 90 14.15 -21.84 -0.26
CA MET A 90 13.82 -21.14 -1.50
C MET A 90 13.90 -19.62 -1.31
N VAL A 91 14.18 -18.92 -2.40
CA VAL A 91 14.10 -17.45 -2.42
C VAL A 91 12.73 -17.05 -2.95
N ARG A 92 12.02 -16.23 -2.15
CA ARG A 92 10.74 -15.65 -2.51
C ARG A 92 10.88 -14.15 -2.71
N GLN A 93 10.11 -13.61 -3.64
CA GLN A 93 10.04 -12.17 -3.86
C GLN A 93 8.80 -11.62 -3.14
N GLU A 94 9.05 -10.77 -2.15
CA GLU A 94 8.01 -10.19 -1.31
C GLU A 94 7.91 -8.67 -1.52
N PHE A 95 6.77 -8.09 -1.14
CA PHE A 95 6.60 -6.65 -1.11
C PHE A 95 7.65 -6.01 -0.19
N ASN A 96 8.28 -4.94 -0.67
CA ASN A 96 9.30 -4.22 0.06
C ASN A 96 8.72 -2.97 0.74
N LEU A 97 8.25 -3.13 1.97
CA LEU A 97 7.65 -2.05 2.75
C LEU A 97 8.62 -0.88 2.97
N ASP A 98 9.87 -1.17 3.31
CA ASP A 98 10.88 -0.13 3.57
C ASP A 98 11.16 0.71 2.32
N ALA A 99 11.24 0.08 1.15
CA ALA A 99 11.40 0.78 -0.12
C ALA A 99 10.18 1.69 -0.42
N ALA A 100 8.98 1.22 -0.13
CA ALA A 100 7.76 2.00 -0.30
C ALA A 100 7.71 3.23 0.62
N LEU A 101 8.04 3.06 1.88
CA LEU A 101 8.11 4.15 2.84
C LEU A 101 9.18 5.19 2.45
N GLN A 102 10.33 4.73 1.99
CA GLN A 102 11.42 5.61 1.55
C GLN A 102 11.06 6.36 0.27
N ARG A 103 10.44 5.70 -0.71
CA ARG A 103 10.02 6.33 -1.98
C ARG A 103 8.90 7.34 -1.78
N HIS A 104 7.99 7.07 -0.86
CA HIS A 104 6.84 7.90 -0.50
C HIS A 104 6.03 8.39 -1.72
N PRO A 105 5.44 7.48 -2.51
CA PRO A 105 4.67 7.86 -3.68
C PRO A 105 3.33 8.51 -3.31
N GLY A 106 2.73 9.22 -4.26
CA GLY A 106 1.37 9.75 -4.11
C GLY A 106 0.32 8.63 -4.10
N ILE A 107 0.51 7.60 -4.94
CA ILE A 107 -0.29 6.37 -4.97
C ILE A 107 0.65 5.18 -5.07
N LEU A 108 0.42 4.19 -4.23
CA LEU A 108 1.11 2.90 -4.26
C LEU A 108 0.11 1.78 -4.60
N LEU A 109 0.46 0.95 -5.57
CA LEU A 109 -0.32 -0.21 -5.95
C LEU A 109 0.20 -1.46 -5.23
N VAL A 110 -0.66 -2.13 -4.49
CA VAL A 110 -0.33 -3.36 -3.78
C VAL A 110 -1.43 -4.38 -3.97
N ASP A 111 -1.09 -5.51 -4.57
CA ASP A 111 -1.99 -6.64 -4.77
C ASP A 111 -1.90 -7.64 -3.62
N GLU A 112 -2.80 -8.60 -3.58
CA GLU A 112 -2.80 -9.68 -2.59
C GLU A 112 -2.90 -9.18 -1.13
N LEU A 113 -3.92 -8.35 -0.84
CA LEU A 113 -4.10 -7.75 0.49
C LEU A 113 -4.20 -8.78 1.64
N ALA A 114 -4.76 -9.95 1.35
CA ALA A 114 -4.91 -11.04 2.32
C ALA A 114 -3.64 -11.88 2.54
N HIS A 115 -2.55 -11.57 1.82
CA HIS A 115 -1.30 -12.32 1.91
C HIS A 115 -0.74 -12.34 3.34
N SER A 116 -0.28 -13.52 3.76
CA SER A 116 0.50 -13.68 4.99
C SER A 116 1.97 -13.55 4.66
N ASN A 117 2.65 -12.62 5.32
CA ASN A 117 4.08 -12.42 5.15
C ASN A 117 4.86 -13.61 5.71
N LEU A 118 6.08 -13.81 5.22
CA LEU A 118 6.91 -14.96 5.57
C LEU A 118 7.64 -14.70 6.89
N VAL A 119 6.94 -14.88 8.02
CA VAL A 119 7.46 -14.55 9.36
C VAL A 119 8.72 -15.34 9.74
N ASP A 120 8.89 -16.56 9.20
CA ASP A 120 10.08 -17.40 9.39
C ASP A 120 11.13 -17.18 8.29
N GLY A 121 10.96 -16.17 7.46
CA GLY A 121 11.88 -15.83 6.37
C GLY A 121 13.09 -15.04 6.84
N GLU A 122 14.09 -14.95 5.97
CA GLU A 122 15.30 -14.14 6.16
C GLU A 122 15.49 -13.18 4.98
N PRO A 123 15.43 -11.87 5.20
CA PRO A 123 15.10 -11.20 6.47
C PRO A 123 13.64 -11.36 6.88
N PRO A 124 13.33 -11.33 8.18
CA PRO A 124 11.95 -11.43 8.64
C PRO A 124 11.17 -10.16 8.28
N PRO A 125 9.85 -10.25 8.00
CA PRO A 125 9.03 -9.08 7.74
C PRO A 125 8.75 -8.28 9.03
N ARG A 126 8.44 -7.00 8.88
CA ARG A 126 8.05 -6.14 10.00
C ARG A 126 6.68 -6.51 10.57
N HIS A 127 5.79 -6.98 9.70
CA HIS A 127 4.42 -7.37 10.04
C HIS A 127 4.10 -8.77 9.54
N ALA A 128 3.26 -9.49 10.26
CA ALA A 128 2.84 -10.83 9.89
C ALA A 128 1.89 -10.86 8.68
N LYS A 129 1.14 -9.77 8.46
CA LYS A 129 0.13 -9.67 7.41
C LYS A 129 0.36 -8.45 6.53
N ARG A 130 0.10 -8.59 5.23
CA ARG A 130 0.23 -7.48 4.29
C ARG A 130 -0.71 -6.32 4.60
N TRP A 131 -1.91 -6.58 5.08
CA TRP A 131 -2.80 -5.49 5.47
C TRP A 131 -2.22 -4.62 6.59
N GLN A 132 -1.35 -5.17 7.45
CA GLN A 132 -0.63 -4.40 8.46
C GLN A 132 0.44 -3.50 7.84
N ASP A 133 1.12 -3.96 6.78
CA ASP A 133 2.02 -3.14 5.98
C ASP A 133 1.27 -1.95 5.37
N ILE A 134 0.08 -2.21 4.82
CA ILE A 134 -0.77 -1.17 4.24
C ILE A 134 -1.21 -0.16 5.30
N ALA A 135 -1.54 -0.60 6.51
CA ALA A 135 -1.88 0.29 7.60
C ALA A 135 -0.72 1.23 7.94
N GLU A 136 0.52 0.73 7.99
CA GLU A 136 1.71 1.56 8.21
C GLU A 136 1.92 2.57 7.08
N LEU A 137 1.73 2.17 5.84
CA LEU A 137 1.80 3.07 4.68
C LEU A 137 0.76 4.21 4.78
N CYS A 138 -0.48 3.87 5.11
CA CYS A 138 -1.52 4.88 5.32
C CYS A 138 -1.17 5.84 6.45
N ASP A 139 -0.65 5.34 7.55
CA ASP A 139 -0.22 6.18 8.69
C ASP A 139 0.94 7.11 8.29
N ALA A 140 1.77 6.71 7.35
CA ALA A 140 2.84 7.52 6.78
C ALA A 140 2.36 8.55 5.73
N GLY A 141 1.08 8.51 5.34
CA GLY A 141 0.50 9.45 4.38
C GLY A 141 0.53 8.98 2.92
N ILE A 142 0.76 7.68 2.69
CA ILE A 142 0.80 7.07 1.37
C ILE A 142 -0.54 6.45 1.02
#